data_3f699548cbd2bd1a7285cde799923e92
#
_entry.id   3f699548cbd2bd1a7285cde799923e92
#
_cell.length_a   1.000
_cell.length_b   1.000
_cell.length_c   1.000
_cell.angle_alpha   90.00
_cell.angle_beta   90.00
_cell.angle_gamma   90.00
#
_symmetry.space_group_name_H-M   'P 1'
#
loop_
_entity.id
_entity.type
_entity.pdbx_description
1 polymer ?
#
loop_
_entity_poly.entity_id
_entity_poly.type
_entity_poly.pdbx_seq_one_letter_code
_entity_poly.pdbx_strand_id
1 'polypeptide(L)'
;MRFHLPVPAVALSLAAWAVPAHANPTFSTFVTGPSIAAAVGGNSTIGFAYAGNKFVGSVYFNTQLYSTNLSGGGVAAFGAPVAAFAGGETYVSSSLGIGGFGPRDVYAGNQSLGNVYRFANDGSSQSLFASGLSGGVRSIAFDPYGLYGNNMIVATNTGNIYKVDSSGVASLLTSVGADTEGLSFAPQAFGTYAAGTLFVASEGLSSLLAITPGGLKSTVVSGLSVPEMVSFVPLNLGSSGNPVEGFYAASYPNNIQKAGASDFVPYIGHAIVTGEGGGQVYDIRWNGSAFVTSDIGPFPGQAEDGIFVTADIIQNPVPEPETYALMMAGLGVLGFIARRKRQTPR
;
A
#
# COMPACT_ATOMS: atom_id res chain seq x y z
N MET A 1 -37.46 -24.15 -65.62
CA MET A 1 -36.74 -22.89 -65.28
C MET A 1 -36.77 -22.70 -63.78
N ARG A 2 -35.62 -22.86 -63.08
CA ARG A 2 -35.45 -22.57 -61.65
C ARG A 2 -34.72 -21.24 -61.53
N PHE A 3 -35.39 -20.23 -61.01
CA PHE A 3 -34.75 -18.94 -60.71
C PHE A 3 -33.99 -19.04 -59.38
N HIS A 4 -32.69 -18.86 -59.43
CA HIS A 4 -31.87 -18.64 -58.24
C HIS A 4 -31.76 -17.14 -57.99
N LEU A 5 -32.34 -16.66 -56.87
CA LEU A 5 -32.12 -15.32 -56.40
C LEU A 5 -30.80 -15.27 -55.59
N PRO A 6 -29.93 -14.30 -55.82
CA PRO A 6 -28.72 -14.16 -55.02
C PRO A 6 -29.06 -13.57 -53.65
N VAL A 7 -28.58 -14.23 -52.58
CA VAL A 7 -28.63 -13.70 -51.19
C VAL A 7 -27.52 -12.65 -51.05
N PRO A 8 -27.87 -11.41 -50.67
CA PRO A 8 -26.80 -10.42 -50.44
C PRO A 8 -25.99 -10.78 -49.19
N ALA A 9 -24.68 -10.86 -49.34
CA ALA A 9 -23.73 -11.00 -48.23
C ALA A 9 -23.68 -9.66 -47.50
N VAL A 10 -24.18 -9.62 -46.26
CA VAL A 10 -23.99 -8.48 -45.35
C VAL A 10 -22.59 -8.58 -44.76
N ALA A 11 -21.67 -7.74 -45.21
CA ALA A 11 -20.36 -7.57 -44.59
C ALA A 11 -20.55 -6.79 -43.30
N LEU A 12 -20.47 -7.47 -42.14
CA LEU A 12 -20.32 -6.81 -40.85
C LEU A 12 -18.89 -6.23 -40.75
N SER A 13 -18.79 -4.92 -40.93
CA SER A 13 -17.56 -4.20 -40.60
C SER A 13 -17.45 -4.13 -39.06
N LEU A 14 -16.57 -4.93 -38.45
CA LEU A 14 -16.08 -4.77 -37.07
C LEU A 14 -15.30 -3.44 -37.03
N ALA A 15 -15.93 -2.37 -36.59
CA ALA A 15 -15.23 -1.16 -36.20
C ALA A 15 -14.40 -1.51 -34.96
N ALA A 16 -13.11 -1.66 -35.11
CA ALA A 16 -12.19 -1.71 -33.99
C ALA A 16 -12.24 -0.33 -33.31
N TRP A 17 -12.85 -0.27 -32.14
CA TRP A 17 -12.80 0.92 -31.29
C TRP A 17 -11.37 1.04 -30.82
N ALA A 18 -10.63 2.01 -31.36
CA ALA A 18 -9.34 2.40 -30.83
C ALA A 18 -9.57 2.91 -29.40
N VAL A 19 -9.13 2.17 -28.41
CA VAL A 19 -9.09 2.65 -27.03
C VAL A 19 -8.13 3.86 -27.06
N PRO A 20 -8.56 5.06 -26.61
CA PRO A 20 -7.66 6.20 -26.57
C PRO A 20 -6.44 5.85 -25.74
N ALA A 21 -5.26 6.09 -26.29
CA ALA A 21 -4.02 5.96 -25.53
C ALA A 21 -4.05 7.03 -24.43
N HIS A 22 -4.09 6.59 -23.17
CA HIS A 22 -3.95 7.50 -22.05
C HIS A 22 -2.50 8.00 -21.98
N ALA A 23 -2.32 9.24 -21.53
CA ALA A 23 -0.97 9.74 -21.24
C ALA A 23 -0.37 8.95 -20.08
N ASN A 24 0.92 8.67 -20.15
CA ASN A 24 1.63 7.99 -19.06
C ASN A 24 1.61 8.86 -17.80
N PRO A 25 1.59 8.25 -16.58
CA PRO A 25 1.73 8.97 -15.33
C PRO A 25 2.99 9.85 -15.29
N THR A 26 2.84 11.06 -14.79
CA THR A 26 3.93 12.01 -14.65
C THR A 26 4.38 12.09 -13.20
N PHE A 27 5.59 11.65 -12.94
CA PHE A 27 6.18 11.66 -11.60
C PHE A 27 6.96 12.97 -11.34
N SER A 28 6.84 13.46 -10.11
CA SER A 28 7.62 14.59 -9.61
C SER A 28 8.17 14.29 -8.22
N THR A 29 9.29 14.89 -7.87
CA THR A 29 9.88 14.73 -6.56
C THR A 29 8.97 15.31 -5.47
N PHE A 30 8.54 14.49 -4.55
CA PHE A 30 7.72 14.87 -3.40
C PHE A 30 8.58 15.16 -2.16
N VAL A 31 9.57 14.31 -1.86
CA VAL A 31 10.56 14.52 -0.81
C VAL A 31 11.94 14.34 -1.41
N THR A 32 12.84 15.29 -1.16
CA THR A 32 14.20 15.23 -1.71
C THR A 32 15.13 14.40 -0.82
N GLY A 33 16.04 13.63 -1.43
CA GLY A 33 17.07 12.88 -0.70
C GLY A 33 17.92 13.73 0.25
N PRO A 34 18.37 14.93 -0.13
CA PRO A 34 19.07 15.82 0.80
C PRO A 34 18.30 16.17 2.06
N SER A 35 16.97 16.37 1.98
CA SER A 35 16.16 16.65 3.19
C SER A 35 16.03 15.42 4.09
N ILE A 36 15.95 14.24 3.50
CA ILE A 36 15.95 12.97 4.24
C ILE A 36 17.31 12.76 4.91
N ALA A 37 18.41 12.94 4.17
CA ALA A 37 19.77 12.80 4.70
C ALA A 37 20.05 13.76 5.86
N ALA A 38 19.54 14.97 5.81
CA ALA A 38 19.66 15.94 6.91
C ALA A 38 18.92 15.51 8.17
N ALA A 39 17.81 14.73 8.03
CA ALA A 39 16.99 14.28 9.14
C ALA A 39 17.51 13.00 9.79
N VAL A 40 18.01 12.03 9.00
CA VAL A 40 18.31 10.67 9.48
C VAL A 40 19.69 10.15 9.07
N GLY A 41 20.52 10.95 8.38
CA GLY A 41 21.89 10.59 8.03
C GLY A 41 22.03 9.69 6.80
N GLY A 42 20.95 9.48 6.01
CA GLY A 42 20.95 8.70 4.78
C GLY A 42 19.82 9.10 3.86
N ASN A 43 19.89 8.74 2.58
CA ASN A 43 18.91 9.14 1.57
C ASN A 43 18.50 8.05 0.58
N SER A 44 18.99 6.83 0.74
CA SER A 44 18.59 5.68 -0.09
C SER A 44 17.23 5.15 0.37
N THR A 45 16.16 5.75 -0.18
CA THR A 45 14.78 5.51 0.26
C THR A 45 14.27 4.13 -0.14
N ILE A 46 13.61 3.43 0.80
CA ILE A 46 13.04 2.08 0.62
C ILE A 46 11.54 2.09 0.95
N GLY A 47 11.14 2.07 2.21
CA GLY A 47 9.75 2.03 2.63
C GLY A 47 9.10 3.41 2.66
N PHE A 48 7.80 3.49 2.31
CA PHE A 48 7.03 4.72 2.39
C PHE A 48 5.54 4.46 2.61
N ALA A 49 4.99 4.94 3.72
CA ALA A 49 3.61 4.72 4.12
C ALA A 49 2.90 6.01 4.53
N TYR A 50 1.59 6.06 4.26
CA TYR A 50 0.71 7.12 4.74
C TYR A 50 0.21 6.81 6.16
N ALA A 51 0.49 7.66 7.12
CA ALA A 51 0.15 7.47 8.53
C ALA A 51 -0.84 8.53 9.08
N GLY A 52 -1.84 8.89 8.29
CA GLY A 52 -2.93 9.81 8.66
C GLY A 52 -2.62 11.27 8.36
N ASN A 53 -1.92 11.96 9.24
CA ASN A 53 -1.55 13.37 9.09
C ASN A 53 -0.10 13.57 8.59
N LYS A 54 0.58 12.49 8.26
CA LYS A 54 1.98 12.45 7.81
C LYS A 54 2.24 11.25 6.92
N PHE A 55 3.41 11.26 6.30
CA PHE A 55 4.03 10.06 5.77
C PHE A 55 5.20 9.64 6.64
N VAL A 56 5.48 8.34 6.68
CA VAL A 56 6.64 7.75 7.35
C VAL A 56 7.41 6.92 6.33
N GLY A 57 8.72 7.04 6.34
CA GLY A 57 9.59 6.29 5.42
C GLY A 57 10.84 5.77 6.09
N SER A 58 11.54 4.92 5.35
CA SER A 58 12.78 4.30 5.75
C SER A 58 13.90 4.56 4.75
N VAL A 59 15.12 4.27 5.17
CA VAL A 59 16.34 4.41 4.37
C VAL A 59 17.15 3.12 4.48
N TYR A 60 17.73 2.69 3.38
CA TYR A 60 18.57 1.49 3.28
C TYR A 60 19.72 1.52 4.27
N PHE A 61 19.96 0.39 4.97
CA PHE A 61 20.97 0.26 6.01
C PHE A 61 20.91 1.34 7.12
N ASN A 62 19.72 1.87 7.42
CA ASN A 62 19.57 2.91 8.42
C ASN A 62 18.67 2.45 9.56
N THR A 63 19.08 2.74 10.80
CA THR A 63 18.33 2.38 12.01
C THR A 63 17.14 3.30 12.29
N GLN A 64 17.11 4.49 11.65
CA GLN A 64 16.15 5.54 11.94
C GLN A 64 15.11 5.68 10.82
N LEU A 65 13.81 5.61 11.17
CA LEU A 65 12.74 6.03 10.29
C LEU A 65 12.66 7.56 10.24
N TYR A 66 12.09 8.09 9.15
CA TYR A 66 11.78 9.52 9.04
C TYR A 66 10.29 9.75 8.82
N SER A 67 9.81 10.95 9.11
CA SER A 67 8.46 11.38 8.75
C SER A 67 8.51 12.68 7.96
N THR A 68 7.45 12.93 7.19
CA THR A 68 7.22 14.19 6.48
C THR A 68 5.74 14.55 6.55
N ASN A 69 5.40 15.84 6.44
CA ASN A 69 4.02 16.27 6.38
C ASN A 69 3.37 15.94 5.02
N LEU A 70 2.08 16.22 4.87
CA LEU A 70 1.31 15.89 3.66
C LEU A 70 1.70 16.70 2.42
N SER A 71 2.57 17.71 2.55
CA SER A 71 3.14 18.47 1.43
C SER A 71 4.58 18.09 1.09
N GLY A 72 5.14 17.06 1.75
CA GLY A 72 6.53 16.62 1.54
C GLY A 72 7.58 17.43 2.32
N GLY A 73 7.15 18.41 3.12
CA GLY A 73 8.03 19.22 3.97
C GLY A 73 8.14 18.70 5.40
N GLY A 74 8.92 19.41 6.22
CA GLY A 74 9.04 19.08 7.66
C GLY A 74 9.65 17.71 7.92
N VAL A 75 10.66 17.32 7.11
CA VAL A 75 11.31 16.01 7.25
C VAL A 75 12.06 15.95 8.58
N ALA A 76 11.76 14.93 9.39
CA ALA A 76 12.33 14.75 10.72
C ALA A 76 12.47 13.25 11.05
N ALA A 77 13.31 12.91 12.01
CA ALA A 77 13.39 11.57 12.57
C ALA A 77 12.03 11.16 13.18
N PHE A 78 11.64 9.89 12.98
CA PHE A 78 10.38 9.33 13.48
C PHE A 78 10.67 8.13 14.38
N GLY A 79 10.18 8.19 15.62
CA GLY A 79 10.45 7.18 16.64
C GLY A 79 11.92 7.18 17.09
N ALA A 80 12.28 6.24 17.95
CA ALA A 80 13.67 6.00 18.28
C ALA A 80 14.33 5.02 17.29
N PRO A 81 15.67 5.02 17.14
CA PRO A 81 16.37 4.09 16.26
C PRO A 81 16.13 2.62 16.64
N VAL A 82 16.02 1.76 15.62
CA VAL A 82 15.93 0.30 15.78
C VAL A 82 17.17 -0.33 15.18
N ALA A 83 18.06 -0.87 16.00
CA ALA A 83 19.33 -1.45 15.55
C ALA A 83 19.17 -2.55 14.49
N ALA A 84 18.06 -3.29 14.54
CA ALA A 84 17.73 -4.34 13.59
C ALA A 84 17.57 -3.84 12.14
N PHE A 85 17.27 -2.57 11.91
CA PHE A 85 17.08 -2.01 10.57
C PHE A 85 18.40 -1.73 9.84
N ALA A 86 19.53 -1.77 10.52
CA ALA A 86 20.85 -1.61 9.89
C ALA A 86 21.23 -2.76 8.92
N GLY A 87 20.46 -3.84 8.87
CA GLY A 87 20.79 -5.04 8.10
C GLY A 87 20.40 -5.01 6.63
N GLY A 88 19.76 -3.95 6.14
CA GLY A 88 19.29 -3.87 4.74
C GLY A 88 18.06 -3.00 4.56
N GLU A 89 17.20 -3.38 3.63
CA GLU A 89 15.94 -2.70 3.35
C GLU A 89 14.95 -2.83 4.51
N THR A 90 14.25 -1.75 4.78
CA THR A 90 13.19 -1.71 5.80
C THR A 90 11.90 -1.24 5.16
N TYR A 91 10.91 -2.11 5.14
CA TYR A 91 9.58 -1.85 4.60
C TYR A 91 8.66 -1.32 5.69
N VAL A 92 7.78 -0.39 5.31
CA VAL A 92 6.96 0.37 6.27
C VAL A 92 5.50 0.33 5.82
N SER A 93 4.58 0.13 6.77
CA SER A 93 3.14 0.23 6.53
C SER A 93 2.44 0.86 7.72
N SER A 94 1.24 1.39 7.54
CA SER A 94 0.43 1.88 8.65
C SER A 94 -0.88 1.12 8.76
N SER A 95 -1.33 0.88 9.99
CA SER A 95 -2.56 0.15 10.24
C SER A 95 -3.79 0.96 9.84
N LEU A 96 -4.86 0.25 9.51
CA LEU A 96 -6.16 0.84 9.18
C LEU A 96 -7.01 1.15 10.44
N GLY A 97 -6.54 0.77 11.62
CA GLY A 97 -7.30 0.92 12.87
C GLY A 97 -8.44 -0.08 13.02
N ILE A 98 -8.39 -1.22 12.33
CA ILE A 98 -9.36 -2.31 12.39
C ILE A 98 -8.71 -3.59 12.88
N GLY A 99 -9.49 -4.60 13.21
CA GLY A 99 -8.98 -5.91 13.67
C GLY A 99 -8.21 -5.85 14.99
N GLY A 100 -8.36 -4.77 15.78
CA GLY A 100 -7.66 -4.58 17.06
C GLY A 100 -6.30 -3.90 16.94
N PHE A 101 -5.86 -3.52 15.73
CA PHE A 101 -4.66 -2.72 15.53
C PHE A 101 -4.91 -1.26 15.92
N GLY A 102 -3.89 -0.61 16.50
CA GLY A 102 -3.96 0.83 16.82
C GLY A 102 -4.10 1.66 15.54
N PRO A 103 -5.00 2.67 15.53
CA PRO A 103 -5.27 3.42 14.31
C PRO A 103 -4.03 4.20 13.86
N ARG A 104 -3.62 3.99 12.60
CA ARG A 104 -2.46 4.61 11.97
C ARG A 104 -1.13 4.38 12.70
N ASP A 105 -1.05 3.41 13.60
CA ASP A 105 0.24 2.94 14.08
C ASP A 105 1.08 2.46 12.90
N VAL A 106 2.37 2.70 12.98
CA VAL A 106 3.33 2.36 11.94
C VAL A 106 4.00 1.03 12.27
N TYR A 107 4.07 0.17 11.28
CA TYR A 107 4.73 -1.14 11.39
C TYR A 107 5.87 -1.20 10.39
N ALA A 108 7.03 -1.66 10.85
CA ALA A 108 8.22 -1.74 10.04
C ALA A 108 8.93 -3.09 10.23
N GLY A 109 9.39 -3.67 9.14
CA GLY A 109 10.16 -4.91 9.12
C GLY A 109 11.37 -4.79 8.21
N ASN A 110 12.42 -5.58 8.47
CA ASN A 110 13.68 -5.51 7.72
C ASN A 110 13.96 -6.83 7.00
N GLN A 111 14.52 -6.73 5.79
CA GLN A 111 14.83 -7.91 4.95
C GLN A 111 15.87 -8.88 5.54
N SER A 112 16.62 -8.45 6.54
CA SER A 112 17.61 -9.31 7.21
C SER A 112 17.04 -10.11 8.38
N LEU A 113 15.84 -9.77 8.87
CA LEU A 113 15.24 -10.35 10.07
C LEU A 113 13.75 -10.61 9.91
N GLY A 114 13.28 -11.75 10.41
CA GLY A 114 11.86 -12.10 10.49
C GLY A 114 11.15 -11.44 11.68
N ASN A 115 11.32 -10.13 11.83
CA ASN A 115 10.76 -9.34 12.92
C ASN A 115 10.00 -8.13 12.39
N VAL A 116 8.86 -7.81 13.01
CA VAL A 116 8.09 -6.59 12.76
C VAL A 116 8.08 -5.76 14.04
N TYR A 117 8.37 -4.48 13.92
CA TYR A 117 8.31 -3.49 14.98
C TYR A 117 7.07 -2.62 14.80
N ARG A 118 6.40 -2.27 15.90
CA ARG A 118 5.30 -1.31 15.96
C ARG A 118 5.82 -0.01 16.54
N PHE A 119 5.39 1.09 15.94
CA PHE A 119 5.56 2.46 16.44
C PHE A 119 4.19 3.07 16.66
N ALA A 120 4.00 3.75 17.78
CA ALA A 120 2.82 4.61 17.95
C ALA A 120 2.75 5.64 16.82
N ASN A 121 1.55 6.04 16.40
CA ASN A 121 1.37 6.97 15.27
C ASN A 121 2.16 8.29 15.42
N ASP A 122 2.32 8.78 16.64
CA ASP A 122 3.08 10.00 16.96
C ASP A 122 4.61 9.77 17.07
N GLY A 123 5.06 8.52 17.02
CA GLY A 123 6.47 8.14 17.20
C GLY A 123 6.94 8.11 18.64
N SER A 124 6.07 8.34 19.63
CA SER A 124 6.42 8.45 21.06
C SER A 124 6.89 7.13 21.67
N SER A 125 6.50 6.00 21.09
CA SER A 125 6.87 4.67 21.59
C SER A 125 7.05 3.67 20.44
N GLN A 126 7.89 2.64 20.68
CA GLN A 126 8.09 1.53 19.79
C GLN A 126 8.33 0.22 20.55
N SER A 127 8.00 -0.89 19.93
CA SER A 127 8.20 -2.22 20.48
C SER A 127 8.37 -3.26 19.39
N LEU A 128 9.05 -4.36 19.70
CA LEU A 128 8.98 -5.58 18.89
C LEU A 128 7.53 -6.06 18.94
N PHE A 129 6.91 -6.22 17.76
CA PHE A 129 5.50 -6.59 17.64
C PHE A 129 5.32 -8.07 17.28
N ALA A 130 5.99 -8.52 16.22
CA ALA A 130 5.99 -9.94 15.83
C ALA A 130 7.43 -10.40 15.58
N SER A 131 7.71 -11.68 15.80
CA SER A 131 9.04 -12.25 15.62
C SER A 131 8.99 -13.70 15.20
N GLY A 132 10.14 -14.24 14.76
CA GLY A 132 10.27 -15.64 14.39
C GLY A 132 9.64 -15.98 13.04
N LEU A 133 9.38 -14.99 12.18
CA LEU A 133 9.02 -15.24 10.79
C LEU A 133 10.22 -15.86 10.06
N SER A 134 9.96 -16.88 9.24
CA SER A 134 11.01 -17.47 8.42
C SER A 134 11.28 -16.59 7.21
N GLY A 135 12.50 -16.08 7.12
CA GLY A 135 12.93 -15.07 6.17
C GLY A 135 12.81 -13.64 6.69
N GLY A 136 13.50 -12.70 6.05
CA GLY A 136 13.42 -11.29 6.34
C GLY A 136 12.14 -10.67 5.74
N VAL A 137 11.63 -9.63 6.39
CA VAL A 137 10.38 -8.96 5.96
C VAL A 137 10.63 -8.14 4.71
N ARG A 138 9.80 -8.33 3.69
CA ARG A 138 9.85 -7.63 2.39
C ARG A 138 8.61 -6.76 2.13
N SER A 139 7.49 -7.03 2.78
CA SER A 139 6.30 -6.17 2.66
C SER A 139 5.35 -6.40 3.82
N ILE A 140 4.55 -5.38 4.12
CA ILE A 140 3.52 -5.38 5.15
C ILE A 140 2.25 -4.73 4.56
N ALA A 141 1.12 -5.43 4.63
CA ALA A 141 -0.19 -4.88 4.27
C ALA A 141 -1.24 -5.25 5.32
N PHE A 142 -2.30 -4.45 5.44
CA PHE A 142 -3.42 -4.73 6.35
C PHE A 142 -4.65 -5.11 5.53
N ASP A 143 -5.32 -6.22 5.89
CA ASP A 143 -6.55 -6.68 5.25
C ASP A 143 -7.71 -5.71 5.55
N PRO A 144 -8.18 -4.93 4.55
CA PRO A 144 -9.24 -3.94 4.75
C PRO A 144 -10.64 -4.53 4.66
N TYR A 145 -10.76 -5.79 4.19
CA TYR A 145 -12.04 -6.42 3.84
C TYR A 145 -12.46 -7.54 4.78
N GLY A 146 -11.59 -7.91 5.73
CA GLY A 146 -11.85 -8.98 6.71
C GLY A 146 -11.73 -10.40 6.15
N LEU A 147 -11.38 -10.59 4.88
CA LEU A 147 -11.25 -11.92 4.28
C LEU A 147 -10.09 -12.72 4.87
N TYR A 148 -9.06 -12.05 5.34
CA TYR A 148 -7.91 -12.65 6.04
C TYR A 148 -7.99 -12.39 7.56
N GLY A 149 -9.18 -12.04 8.09
CA GLY A 149 -9.45 -11.80 9.50
C GLY A 149 -9.08 -10.40 9.99
N ASN A 150 -9.01 -9.40 9.10
CA ASN A 150 -8.47 -8.05 9.36
C ASN A 150 -7.03 -8.09 9.94
N ASN A 151 -6.28 -9.15 9.62
CA ASN A 151 -4.91 -9.31 10.05
C ASN A 151 -3.95 -8.45 9.23
N MET A 152 -2.78 -8.23 9.79
CA MET A 152 -1.62 -7.79 9.04
C MET A 152 -1.10 -8.97 8.20
N ILE A 153 -0.79 -8.74 6.94
CA ILE A 153 -0.14 -9.70 6.05
C ILE A 153 1.32 -9.28 5.91
N VAL A 154 2.21 -10.25 6.06
CA VAL A 154 3.66 -10.03 5.95
C VAL A 154 4.24 -10.98 4.93
N ALA A 155 4.92 -10.45 3.92
CA ALA A 155 5.71 -11.20 2.96
C ALA A 155 7.19 -11.23 3.38
N THR A 156 7.88 -12.31 3.02
CA THR A 156 9.30 -12.49 3.34
C THR A 156 10.11 -12.86 2.11
N ASN A 157 11.42 -12.58 2.15
CA ASN A 157 12.37 -12.90 1.06
C ASN A 157 12.53 -14.42 0.80
N THR A 158 12.01 -15.27 1.67
CA THR A 158 11.91 -16.72 1.43
C THR A 158 10.59 -17.12 0.77
N GLY A 159 9.73 -16.15 0.45
CA GLY A 159 8.43 -16.35 -0.18
C GLY A 159 7.33 -16.81 0.77
N ASN A 160 7.54 -16.75 2.08
CA ASN A 160 6.49 -17.05 3.04
C ASN A 160 5.58 -15.83 3.22
N ILE A 161 4.27 -16.07 3.22
CA ILE A 161 3.24 -15.10 3.48
C ILE A 161 2.55 -15.46 4.80
N TYR A 162 2.63 -14.55 5.75
CA TYR A 162 2.06 -14.73 7.10
C TYR A 162 0.83 -13.86 7.31
N LYS A 163 -0.11 -14.36 8.10
CA LYS A 163 -1.10 -13.55 8.80
C LYS A 163 -0.59 -13.30 10.21
N VAL A 164 -0.59 -12.05 10.63
CA VAL A 164 -0.21 -11.64 11.99
C VAL A 164 -1.39 -10.91 12.60
N ASP A 165 -1.88 -11.39 13.74
CA ASP A 165 -3.00 -10.77 14.43
C ASP A 165 -2.56 -9.52 15.23
N SER A 166 -3.52 -8.81 15.81
CA SER A 166 -3.26 -7.58 16.57
C SER A 166 -2.50 -7.79 17.89
N SER A 167 -2.30 -9.03 18.31
CA SER A 167 -1.43 -9.40 19.43
C SER A 167 0.01 -9.75 19.01
N GLY A 168 0.31 -9.74 17.70
CA GLY A 168 1.61 -10.08 17.13
C GLY A 168 1.83 -11.58 16.89
N VAL A 169 0.78 -12.41 17.04
CA VAL A 169 0.89 -13.85 16.78
C VAL A 169 0.81 -14.10 15.28
N ALA A 170 1.88 -14.69 14.74
CA ALA A 170 1.99 -15.00 13.32
C ALA A 170 1.53 -16.43 13.01
N SER A 171 0.84 -16.60 11.89
CA SER A 171 0.49 -17.90 11.30
C SER A 171 0.81 -17.90 9.81
N LEU A 172 1.44 -18.97 9.31
CA LEU A 172 1.74 -19.11 7.89
C LEU A 172 0.44 -19.26 7.11
N LEU A 173 0.20 -18.36 6.14
CA LEU A 173 -0.91 -18.46 5.20
C LEU A 173 -0.54 -19.39 4.05
N THR A 174 0.60 -19.15 3.42
CA THR A 174 1.13 -19.96 2.31
C THR A 174 2.61 -19.67 2.08
N SER A 175 3.25 -20.42 1.20
CA SER A 175 4.59 -20.12 0.70
C SER A 175 4.57 -20.05 -0.82
N VAL A 176 5.12 -18.98 -1.37
CA VAL A 176 5.35 -18.80 -2.81
C VAL A 176 6.60 -19.56 -3.26
N GLY A 177 7.57 -19.71 -2.35
CA GLY A 177 8.83 -20.44 -2.57
C GLY A 177 9.90 -19.63 -3.27
N ALA A 178 9.71 -18.33 -3.43
CA ALA A 178 10.66 -17.38 -4.02
C ALA A 178 10.43 -16.00 -3.41
N ASP A 179 11.38 -15.08 -3.55
CA ASP A 179 11.28 -13.72 -3.02
C ASP A 179 10.00 -13.02 -3.45
N THR A 180 9.34 -12.35 -2.48
CA THR A 180 8.04 -11.70 -2.65
C THR A 180 8.02 -10.36 -1.93
N GLU A 181 7.68 -9.31 -2.66
CA GLU A 181 7.81 -7.94 -2.19
C GLU A 181 6.46 -7.24 -2.03
N GLY A 182 5.81 -6.85 -3.11
CA GLY A 182 4.59 -6.08 -3.04
C GLY A 182 3.37 -6.87 -2.58
N LEU A 183 2.54 -6.28 -1.71
CA LEU A 183 1.27 -6.81 -1.24
C LEU A 183 0.15 -5.79 -1.46
N SER A 184 -0.96 -6.22 -2.07
CA SER A 184 -2.14 -5.38 -2.22
C SER A 184 -3.43 -6.19 -2.28
N PHE A 185 -4.56 -5.60 -1.88
CA PHE A 185 -5.87 -6.22 -1.93
C PHE A 185 -6.72 -5.62 -3.05
N ALA A 186 -7.36 -6.46 -3.86
CA ALA A 186 -8.22 -5.99 -4.94
C ALA A 186 -9.44 -5.23 -4.38
N PRO A 187 -9.67 -3.96 -4.78
CA PRO A 187 -10.77 -3.15 -4.25
C PRO A 187 -12.14 -3.57 -4.79
N GLN A 188 -12.15 -4.35 -5.85
CA GLN A 188 -13.32 -4.92 -6.53
C GLN A 188 -12.97 -6.29 -7.12
N ALA A 189 -13.93 -6.97 -7.73
CA ALA A 189 -13.63 -8.17 -8.50
C ALA A 189 -12.60 -7.85 -9.61
N PHE A 190 -11.55 -8.64 -9.71
CA PHE A 190 -10.46 -8.45 -10.66
C PHE A 190 -10.27 -9.71 -11.50
N GLY A 191 -10.83 -9.70 -12.69
CA GLY A 191 -10.94 -10.88 -13.54
C GLY A 191 -11.78 -11.97 -12.87
N THR A 192 -11.16 -13.13 -12.63
CA THR A 192 -11.79 -14.28 -11.96
C THR A 192 -11.65 -14.25 -10.43
N TYR A 193 -10.99 -13.25 -9.88
CA TYR A 193 -10.76 -13.10 -8.44
C TYR A 193 -11.80 -12.20 -7.80
N ALA A 194 -12.28 -12.57 -6.63
CA ALA A 194 -13.23 -11.77 -5.86
C ALA A 194 -12.57 -10.49 -5.32
N ALA A 195 -13.39 -9.46 -5.02
CA ALA A 195 -12.95 -8.31 -4.24
C ALA A 195 -12.32 -8.78 -2.91
N GLY A 196 -11.27 -8.09 -2.46
CA GLY A 196 -10.53 -8.42 -1.26
C GLY A 196 -9.51 -9.56 -1.42
N THR A 197 -9.38 -10.18 -2.60
CA THR A 197 -8.29 -11.14 -2.85
C THR A 197 -6.94 -10.45 -2.71
N LEU A 198 -5.99 -11.10 -2.04
CA LEU A 198 -4.60 -10.64 -1.91
C LEU A 198 -3.82 -10.88 -3.20
N PHE A 199 -3.13 -9.86 -3.67
CA PHE A 199 -2.17 -9.94 -4.77
C PHE A 199 -0.76 -9.70 -4.26
N VAL A 200 0.20 -10.43 -4.85
CA VAL A 200 1.59 -10.45 -4.42
C VAL A 200 2.48 -10.29 -5.63
N ALA A 201 3.32 -9.25 -5.65
CA ALA A 201 4.42 -9.16 -6.59
C ALA A 201 5.57 -10.05 -6.10
N SER A 202 6.06 -10.93 -6.96
CA SER A 202 7.19 -11.81 -6.66
C SER A 202 8.34 -11.54 -7.62
N GLU A 203 9.36 -10.95 -7.08
CA GLU A 203 10.63 -10.70 -7.77
C GLU A 203 11.22 -12.03 -8.27
N GLY A 204 11.37 -12.98 -7.36
CA GLY A 204 11.98 -14.27 -7.66
C GLY A 204 11.22 -15.14 -8.68
N LEU A 205 9.92 -14.86 -8.94
CA LEU A 205 9.12 -15.51 -9.97
C LEU A 205 8.85 -14.63 -11.19
N SER A 206 9.30 -13.38 -11.19
CA SER A 206 8.99 -12.39 -12.24
C SER A 206 7.48 -12.33 -12.55
N SER A 207 6.64 -12.35 -11.51
CA SER A 207 5.20 -12.60 -11.63
C SER A 207 4.36 -11.80 -10.63
N LEU A 208 3.11 -11.51 -11.02
CA LEU A 208 2.04 -11.17 -10.10
C LEU A 208 1.24 -12.42 -9.78
N LEU A 209 1.03 -12.68 -8.51
CA LEU A 209 0.28 -13.82 -7.99
C LEU A 209 -0.99 -13.35 -7.29
N ALA A 210 -2.04 -14.18 -7.26
CA ALA A 210 -3.19 -14.04 -6.40
C ALA A 210 -3.19 -15.14 -5.34
N ILE A 211 -3.51 -14.78 -4.10
CA ILE A 211 -3.58 -15.71 -2.96
C ILE A 211 -4.95 -15.60 -2.32
N THR A 212 -5.68 -16.71 -2.27
CA THR A 212 -6.99 -16.76 -1.62
C THR A 212 -6.89 -16.72 -0.10
N PRO A 213 -7.98 -16.43 0.64
CA PRO A 213 -8.00 -16.50 2.10
C PRO A 213 -7.59 -17.86 2.68
N GLY A 214 -7.79 -18.94 1.92
CA GLY A 214 -7.36 -20.30 2.27
C GLY A 214 -5.90 -20.62 1.88
N GLY A 215 -5.14 -19.66 1.37
CA GLY A 215 -3.73 -19.85 1.01
C GLY A 215 -3.49 -20.49 -0.37
N LEU A 216 -4.53 -20.71 -1.19
CA LEU A 216 -4.35 -21.17 -2.56
C LEU A 216 -3.76 -20.02 -3.40
N LYS A 217 -2.68 -20.32 -4.11
CA LYS A 217 -1.97 -19.39 -4.98
C LYS A 217 -2.19 -19.70 -6.45
N SER A 218 -2.25 -18.65 -7.27
CA SER A 218 -2.34 -18.75 -8.73
C SER A 218 -1.58 -17.60 -9.37
N THR A 219 -0.92 -17.87 -10.52
CA THR A 219 -0.25 -16.83 -11.29
C THR A 219 -1.28 -16.06 -12.09
N VAL A 220 -1.24 -14.73 -11.97
CA VAL A 220 -2.09 -13.77 -12.69
C VAL A 220 -1.42 -13.39 -14.01
N VAL A 221 -0.18 -12.91 -13.93
CA VAL A 221 0.69 -12.63 -15.09
C VAL A 221 2.12 -13.00 -14.73
N SER A 222 2.93 -13.31 -15.75
CA SER A 222 4.36 -13.64 -15.63
C SER A 222 5.19 -12.85 -16.64
N GLY A 223 6.52 -12.88 -16.49
CA GLY A 223 7.45 -12.17 -17.38
C GLY A 223 7.56 -10.68 -17.06
N LEU A 224 7.17 -10.27 -15.86
CA LEU A 224 7.45 -8.93 -15.35
C LEU A 224 8.94 -8.78 -15.04
N SER A 225 9.50 -7.60 -15.30
CA SER A 225 10.91 -7.33 -15.01
C SER A 225 11.07 -6.96 -13.54
N VAL A 226 11.58 -7.89 -12.72
CA VAL A 226 11.88 -7.68 -11.31
C VAL A 226 10.74 -6.92 -10.60
N PRO A 227 9.52 -7.54 -10.50
CA PRO A 227 8.36 -6.87 -9.95
C PRO A 227 8.50 -6.67 -8.43
N GLU A 228 8.55 -5.40 -8.03
CA GLU A 228 8.83 -4.97 -6.68
C GLU A 228 7.54 -4.72 -5.89
N MET A 229 6.73 -3.81 -6.36
CA MET A 229 5.52 -3.37 -5.67
C MET A 229 4.27 -3.70 -6.49
N VAL A 230 3.17 -4.02 -5.81
CA VAL A 230 1.82 -4.00 -6.39
C VAL A 230 0.92 -3.07 -5.59
N SER A 231 0.17 -2.22 -6.27
CA SER A 231 -0.90 -1.40 -5.68
C SER A 231 -2.10 -1.34 -6.60
N PHE A 232 -3.30 -1.62 -6.08
CA PHE A 232 -4.52 -1.38 -6.85
C PHE A 232 -4.86 0.11 -6.84
N VAL A 233 -5.25 0.63 -8.00
CA VAL A 233 -5.76 1.99 -8.10
C VAL A 233 -7.13 2.05 -7.42
N PRO A 234 -7.30 2.85 -6.36
CA PRO A 234 -8.54 2.91 -5.59
C PRO A 234 -9.73 3.41 -6.42
N LEU A 235 -10.93 2.86 -6.14
CA LEU A 235 -12.14 3.17 -6.90
C LEU A 235 -12.60 4.64 -6.79
N ASN A 236 -12.20 5.32 -5.73
CA ASN A 236 -12.55 6.71 -5.44
C ASN A 236 -11.38 7.69 -5.62
N LEU A 237 -10.28 7.26 -6.26
CA LEU A 237 -9.13 8.12 -6.51
C LEU A 237 -9.53 9.38 -7.30
N GLY A 238 -9.14 10.55 -6.80
CA GLY A 238 -9.43 11.84 -7.41
C GLY A 238 -10.83 12.38 -7.14
N SER A 239 -11.68 11.66 -6.38
CA SER A 239 -13.07 12.03 -6.15
C SER A 239 -13.25 13.31 -5.32
N SER A 240 -12.31 13.65 -4.46
CA SER A 240 -12.39 14.85 -3.61
C SER A 240 -11.71 16.08 -4.22
N GLY A 241 -10.85 15.90 -5.22
CA GLY A 241 -10.00 16.96 -5.73
C GLY A 241 -8.93 17.46 -4.74
N ASN A 242 -8.72 16.74 -3.63
CA ASN A 242 -7.67 17.10 -2.67
C ASN A 242 -6.29 16.86 -3.30
N PRO A 243 -5.36 17.85 -3.30
CA PRO A 243 -4.06 17.70 -3.93
C PRO A 243 -3.15 16.65 -3.26
N VAL A 244 -3.50 16.15 -2.07
CA VAL A 244 -2.80 15.03 -1.42
C VAL A 244 -3.16 13.70 -2.10
N GLU A 245 -4.30 13.59 -2.79
CA GLU A 245 -4.64 12.37 -3.52
C GLU A 245 -3.62 12.09 -4.64
N GLY A 246 -3.27 10.82 -4.79
CA GLY A 246 -2.32 10.38 -5.80
C GLY A 246 -1.54 9.15 -5.39
N PHE A 247 -0.53 8.84 -6.17
CA PHE A 247 0.39 7.75 -5.95
C PHE A 247 1.73 8.29 -5.45
N TYR A 248 2.25 7.67 -4.41
CA TYR A 248 3.54 8.01 -3.80
C TYR A 248 4.40 6.78 -3.74
N ALA A 249 5.68 6.88 -4.11
CA ALA A 249 6.60 5.77 -4.02
C ALA A 249 8.02 6.22 -3.69
N ALA A 250 8.72 5.37 -2.92
CA ALA A 250 10.14 5.52 -2.72
C ALA A 250 10.88 5.23 -4.03
N SER A 251 11.85 6.08 -4.33
CA SER A 251 12.67 6.01 -5.55
C SER A 251 14.13 5.85 -5.15
N TYR A 252 14.59 4.60 -5.06
CA TYR A 252 16.00 4.35 -4.79
C TYR A 252 16.86 4.92 -5.94
N PRO A 253 18.00 5.58 -5.65
CA PRO A 253 18.58 5.69 -4.32
C PRO A 253 18.25 7.00 -3.55
N ASN A 254 17.32 7.85 -3.99
CA ASN A 254 17.37 9.20 -3.43
C ASN A 254 16.08 9.84 -2.94
N ASN A 255 14.95 9.69 -3.61
CA ASN A 255 13.80 10.58 -3.41
C ASN A 255 12.52 9.80 -3.09
N ILE A 256 11.49 10.52 -2.66
CA ILE A 256 10.11 10.07 -2.79
C ILE A 256 9.50 10.77 -3.99
N GLN A 257 8.88 10.00 -4.87
CA GLN A 257 8.17 10.49 -6.05
C GLN A 257 6.67 10.53 -5.79
N LYS A 258 5.99 11.43 -6.51
CA LYS A 258 4.54 11.54 -6.53
C LYS A 258 4.05 11.69 -7.96
N ALA A 259 2.94 10.99 -8.28
CA ALA A 259 2.08 11.30 -9.41
C ALA A 259 0.68 11.67 -8.90
N GLY A 260 0.03 12.64 -9.54
CA GLY A 260 -1.28 13.12 -9.13
C GLY A 260 -2.38 12.09 -9.35
N ALA A 261 -3.52 12.26 -8.67
CA ALA A 261 -4.67 11.38 -8.87
C ALA A 261 -5.11 11.33 -10.34
N SER A 262 -5.09 12.46 -11.05
CA SER A 262 -5.48 12.55 -12.46
C SER A 262 -4.68 11.63 -13.39
N ASP A 263 -3.42 11.35 -13.06
CA ASP A 263 -2.56 10.47 -13.86
C ASP A 263 -3.02 9.01 -13.80
N PHE A 264 -3.70 8.61 -12.70
CA PHE A 264 -4.15 7.24 -12.47
C PHE A 264 -5.67 7.04 -12.59
N VAL A 265 -6.47 8.09 -12.75
CA VAL A 265 -7.93 7.95 -12.99
C VAL A 265 -8.25 6.99 -14.16
N PRO A 266 -7.51 6.96 -15.28
CA PRO A 266 -7.75 6.00 -16.36
C PRO A 266 -7.56 4.53 -15.96
N TYR A 267 -6.88 4.26 -14.87
CA TYR A 267 -6.51 2.92 -14.39
C TYR A 267 -7.27 2.51 -13.12
N ILE A 268 -8.36 3.20 -12.76
CA ILE A 268 -9.17 2.88 -11.56
C ILE A 268 -9.56 1.40 -11.56
N GLY A 269 -9.27 0.71 -10.45
CA GLY A 269 -9.52 -0.72 -10.26
C GLY A 269 -8.50 -1.66 -10.91
N HIS A 270 -7.52 -1.14 -11.65
CA HIS A 270 -6.40 -1.93 -12.18
C HIS A 270 -5.31 -2.15 -11.12
N ALA A 271 -4.48 -3.16 -11.32
CA ALA A 271 -3.27 -3.35 -10.54
C ALA A 271 -2.09 -2.63 -11.21
N ILE A 272 -1.43 -1.76 -10.46
CA ILE A 272 -0.18 -1.13 -10.87
C ILE A 272 0.96 -1.92 -10.22
N VAL A 273 1.89 -2.39 -11.05
CA VAL A 273 3.09 -3.10 -10.60
C VAL A 273 4.31 -2.32 -11.06
N THR A 274 5.22 -2.03 -10.15
CA THR A 274 6.51 -1.42 -10.50
C THR A 274 7.58 -2.50 -10.61
N GLY A 275 8.59 -2.25 -11.44
CA GLY A 275 9.72 -3.14 -11.60
C GLY A 275 11.04 -2.41 -11.41
N GLU A 276 11.95 -3.02 -10.67
CA GLU A 276 13.30 -2.50 -10.47
C GLU A 276 14.14 -2.52 -11.74
N GLY A 277 13.96 -3.52 -12.59
CA GLY A 277 14.81 -3.83 -13.74
C GLY A 277 14.81 -2.80 -14.88
N GLY A 278 14.53 -1.53 -14.60
CA GLY A 278 14.52 -0.44 -15.58
C GLY A 278 13.45 0.61 -15.29
N GLY A 279 12.89 0.60 -14.07
CA GLY A 279 11.89 1.56 -13.64
C GLY A 279 10.55 1.44 -14.38
N GLN A 280 10.15 0.23 -14.77
CA GLN A 280 8.88 0.01 -15.44
C GLN A 280 7.72 0.25 -14.49
N VAL A 281 6.61 0.77 -15.06
CA VAL A 281 5.31 0.84 -14.40
C VAL A 281 4.32 0.07 -15.26
N TYR A 282 3.86 -1.07 -14.76
CA TYR A 282 2.93 -1.94 -15.46
C TYR A 282 1.49 -1.64 -15.01
N ASP A 283 0.62 -1.41 -15.99
CA ASP A 283 -0.83 -1.51 -15.85
C ASP A 283 -1.26 -2.94 -16.14
N ILE A 284 -1.83 -3.62 -15.16
CA ILE A 284 -2.39 -4.96 -15.30
C ILE A 284 -3.90 -4.87 -15.12
N ARG A 285 -4.65 -5.35 -16.14
CA ARG A 285 -6.10 -5.29 -16.16
C ARG A 285 -6.72 -6.55 -16.75
N TRP A 286 -7.98 -6.79 -16.43
CA TRP A 286 -8.80 -7.82 -17.04
C TRP A 286 -9.54 -7.27 -18.25
N ASN A 287 -9.38 -7.90 -19.43
CA ASN A 287 -10.03 -7.45 -20.68
C ASN A 287 -11.36 -8.15 -21.00
N GLY A 288 -11.89 -8.93 -20.05
CA GLY A 288 -13.08 -9.76 -20.22
C GLY A 288 -12.79 -11.24 -20.49
N SER A 289 -11.55 -11.60 -20.86
CA SER A 289 -11.15 -12.99 -21.15
C SER A 289 -9.80 -13.37 -20.56
N ALA A 290 -8.88 -12.42 -20.43
CA ALA A 290 -7.52 -12.65 -19.93
C ALA A 290 -7.01 -11.38 -19.20
N PHE A 291 -5.97 -11.57 -18.37
CA PHE A 291 -5.18 -10.46 -17.88
C PHE A 291 -4.23 -9.98 -18.98
N VAL A 292 -4.18 -8.68 -19.15
CA VAL A 292 -3.28 -8.00 -20.08
C VAL A 292 -2.40 -7.02 -19.32
N THR A 293 -1.15 -6.91 -19.75
CA THR A 293 -0.14 -6.02 -19.18
C THR A 293 0.23 -4.96 -20.21
N SER A 294 0.31 -3.72 -19.78
CA SER A 294 0.79 -2.59 -20.58
C SER A 294 1.86 -1.85 -19.78
N ASP A 295 2.94 -1.43 -20.42
CA ASP A 295 3.89 -0.49 -19.83
C ASP A 295 3.30 0.92 -19.99
N ILE A 296 3.13 1.63 -18.87
CA ILE A 296 2.54 2.97 -18.81
C ILE A 296 3.57 4.05 -18.51
N GLY A 297 4.84 3.74 -18.69
CA GLY A 297 5.92 4.69 -18.64
C GLY A 297 6.94 4.44 -17.54
N PRO A 298 8.06 5.17 -17.60
CA PRO A 298 9.15 4.97 -16.65
C PRO A 298 8.82 5.57 -15.29
N PHE A 299 9.20 4.86 -14.22
CA PHE A 299 9.36 5.44 -12.89
C PHE A 299 10.75 6.08 -12.78
N PRO A 300 10.89 7.27 -12.17
CA PRO A 300 12.19 7.94 -12.02
C PRO A 300 13.05 7.24 -10.96
N GLY A 301 13.95 6.38 -11.38
CA GLY A 301 14.78 5.54 -10.51
C GLY A 301 14.19 4.14 -10.32
N GLN A 302 14.57 3.48 -9.24
CA GLN A 302 14.08 2.17 -8.85
C GLN A 302 12.92 2.36 -7.87
N ALA A 303 11.74 1.85 -8.22
CA ALA A 303 10.58 1.97 -7.35
C ALA A 303 10.63 0.86 -6.30
N GLU A 304 10.74 1.27 -5.04
CA GLU A 304 10.74 0.37 -3.90
C GLU A 304 9.31 0.19 -3.35
N ASP A 305 8.94 0.87 -2.31
CA ASP A 305 7.62 0.80 -1.69
C ASP A 305 6.74 1.98 -2.11
N GLY A 306 5.41 1.80 -2.16
CA GLY A 306 4.52 2.86 -2.56
C GLY A 306 3.06 2.66 -2.18
N ILE A 307 2.31 3.75 -2.19
CA ILE A 307 0.91 3.76 -1.76
C ILE A 307 0.06 4.75 -2.56
N PHE A 308 -1.18 4.38 -2.84
CA PHE A 308 -2.24 5.31 -3.23
C PHE A 308 -2.85 5.97 -2.01
N VAL A 309 -3.00 7.28 -2.05
CA VAL A 309 -3.71 8.09 -1.05
C VAL A 309 -5.00 8.63 -1.67
N THR A 310 -6.13 8.41 -1.00
CA THR A 310 -7.48 8.77 -1.47
C THR A 310 -8.21 9.64 -0.46
N ALA A 311 -9.35 10.18 -0.88
CA ALA A 311 -10.22 10.99 -0.04
C ALA A 311 -10.63 10.30 1.27
N ASP A 312 -10.98 9.02 1.21
CA ASP A 312 -11.42 8.27 2.40
C ASP A 312 -10.31 8.14 3.42
N ILE A 313 -9.08 7.94 2.95
CA ILE A 313 -7.90 7.86 3.81
C ILE A 313 -7.61 9.21 4.48
N ILE A 314 -7.79 10.32 3.72
CA ILE A 314 -7.53 11.68 4.22
C ILE A 314 -8.66 12.19 5.12
N GLN A 315 -9.92 11.92 4.76
CA GLN A 315 -11.11 12.46 5.44
C GLN A 315 -11.46 11.75 6.74
N ASN A 316 -10.94 10.56 6.96
CA ASN A 316 -11.06 9.86 8.22
C ASN A 316 -9.74 9.98 9.03
N PRO A 317 -9.35 11.19 9.42
CA PRO A 317 -8.24 11.33 10.35
C PRO A 317 -8.63 10.59 11.62
N VAL A 318 -7.79 9.67 12.05
CA VAL A 318 -7.98 9.02 13.35
C VAL A 318 -7.98 10.13 14.39
N PRO A 319 -9.06 10.28 15.20
CA PRO A 319 -9.07 11.29 16.26
C PRO A 319 -7.88 11.03 17.18
N GLU A 320 -7.07 12.06 17.39
CA GLU A 320 -5.92 11.96 18.28
C GLU A 320 -6.37 11.53 19.69
N PRO A 321 -5.55 10.82 20.47
CA PRO A 321 -5.89 10.39 21.83
C PRO A 321 -6.38 11.54 22.70
N GLU A 322 -5.86 12.75 22.47
CA GLU A 322 -6.31 13.99 23.13
C GLU A 322 -7.76 14.33 22.79
N THR A 323 -8.22 14.06 21.56
CA THR A 323 -9.62 14.30 21.15
C THR A 323 -10.56 13.36 21.91
N TYR A 324 -10.20 12.09 22.10
CA TYR A 324 -10.96 11.17 22.95
C TYR A 324 -10.94 11.58 24.41
N ALA A 325 -9.78 12.03 24.92
CA ALA A 325 -9.66 12.53 26.30
C ALA A 325 -10.54 13.77 26.52
N LEU A 326 -10.54 14.72 25.60
CA LEU A 326 -11.38 15.91 25.64
C LEU A 326 -12.87 15.57 25.53
N MET A 327 -13.24 14.63 24.67
CA MET A 327 -14.62 14.15 24.54
C MET A 327 -15.09 13.48 25.84
N MET A 328 -14.29 12.61 26.43
CA MET A 328 -14.60 11.97 27.72
C MET A 328 -14.67 12.98 28.87
N ALA A 329 -13.76 13.96 28.89
CA ALA A 329 -13.81 15.06 29.88
C ALA A 329 -15.09 15.88 29.70
N GLY A 330 -15.45 16.23 28.47
CA GLY A 330 -16.69 16.95 28.15
C GLY A 330 -17.94 16.17 28.57
N LEU A 331 -18.02 14.89 28.29
CA LEU A 331 -19.10 14.01 28.72
C LEU A 331 -19.17 13.91 30.26
N GLY A 332 -18.02 13.83 30.93
CA GLY A 332 -17.89 13.83 32.37
C GLY A 332 -18.46 15.11 33.00
N VAL A 333 -18.13 16.28 32.47
CA VAL A 333 -18.65 17.59 32.91
C VAL A 333 -20.17 17.66 32.71
N LEU A 334 -20.67 17.23 31.53
CA LEU A 334 -22.12 17.22 31.26
C LEU A 334 -22.89 16.29 32.23
N GLY A 335 -22.33 15.10 32.49
CA GLY A 335 -22.88 14.15 33.44
C GLY A 335 -22.91 14.71 34.87
N PHE A 336 -21.86 15.40 35.29
CA PHE A 336 -21.79 16.09 36.60
C PHE A 336 -22.83 17.20 36.73
N ILE A 337 -22.98 18.06 35.73
CA ILE A 337 -23.99 19.14 35.71
C ILE A 337 -25.41 18.56 35.76
N ALA A 338 -25.67 17.50 34.96
CA ALA A 338 -26.99 16.87 34.96
C ALA A 338 -27.34 16.24 36.33
N ARG A 339 -26.37 15.64 37.00
CA ARG A 339 -26.55 15.09 38.37
C ARG A 339 -26.81 16.18 39.40
N ARG A 340 -26.12 17.32 39.31
CA ARG A 340 -26.30 18.46 40.24
C ARG A 340 -27.68 19.10 40.11
N LYS A 341 -28.23 19.23 38.90
CA LYS A 341 -29.59 19.74 38.63
C LYS A 341 -30.69 18.86 39.23
N ARG A 342 -30.45 17.53 39.34
CA ARG A 342 -31.41 16.59 39.97
C ARG A 342 -31.43 16.61 41.50
N GLN A 343 -30.42 17.19 42.13
CA GLN A 343 -30.27 17.24 43.58
C GLN A 343 -30.71 18.56 44.23
N THR A 344 -31.22 19.51 43.44
CA THR A 344 -31.81 20.74 44.02
C THR A 344 -33.30 20.52 44.28
N PRO A 345 -33.72 20.31 45.53
CA PRO A 345 -35.17 20.21 45.87
C PRO A 345 -35.82 21.56 45.63
N ARG A 346 -37.06 21.54 45.14
CA ARG A 346 -37.94 22.72 45.09
C ARG A 346 -38.39 23.13 46.49
#